data_07b6ab83d913a19287bd5a86d47993e1
#
_entry.id   07b6ab83d913a19287bd5a86d47993e1
#
_cell.length_a   1.000
_cell.length_b   1.000
_cell.length_c   1.000
_cell.angle_alpha   90.00
_cell.angle_beta   90.00
_cell.angle_gamma   90.00
#
_symmetry.space_group_name_H-M   'P 1'
#
loop_
_entity.id
_entity.type
_entity.pdbx_description
1 polymer ?
#
loop_
_entity_poly.entity_id
_entity_poly.type
_entity_poly.pdbx_seq_one_letter_code
_entity_poly.pdbx_strand_id
1 'polypeptide(L)'
;MAEVKKAQKIIAQNKKAWHDYFVDEKYEAGVVLTGTEIKSIRQGKVNLKDSYCEVTGGELFAVGIHISPYEQGNRYNHEPLRDKKLLMHRREIMKLQGLIQQKGYTLVPLSLYFSGGYVKAELGLCRGKKLYDKREADAERQANRDIDRHLKDRKYEGS
;
A
#
# COMPACT_ATOMS: atom_id res chain seq x y z
N MET A 1 -20.22 4.83 -12.98
CA MET A 1 -19.80 5.40 -13.42
C MET A 1 -18.81 6.28 -12.99
N ALA A 2 -17.97 6.41 -13.67
CA ALA A 2 -16.77 7.12 -13.39
C ALA A 2 -17.02 8.54 -12.90
N GLU A 3 -18.16 8.98 -13.20
CA GLU A 3 -18.49 10.32 -12.82
C GLU A 3 -18.42 10.54 -11.34
N VAL A 4 -18.50 9.52 -10.58
CA VAL A 4 -18.39 9.67 -9.16
C VAL A 4 -17.05 10.22 -8.74
N LYS A 5 -16.05 10.00 -9.55
CA LYS A 5 -14.69 10.43 -9.24
C LYS A 5 -14.52 11.94 -9.18
N LYS A 6 -15.41 12.66 -9.78
CA LYS A 6 -15.33 14.12 -9.75
C LYS A 6 -15.38 14.70 -8.34
N ALA A 7 -15.93 13.95 -7.38
CA ALA A 7 -16.02 14.41 -6.01
C ALA A 7 -14.76 14.14 -5.20
N GLN A 8 -13.77 13.48 -5.78
CA GLN A 8 -12.56 13.14 -5.08
C GLN A 8 -11.57 14.31 -5.08
N LYS A 9 -10.99 14.54 -3.91
CA LYS A 9 -9.94 15.53 -3.75
C LYS A 9 -8.76 14.85 -3.07
N ILE A 10 -7.66 14.76 -3.79
CA ILE A 10 -6.47 14.10 -3.27
C ILE A 10 -5.84 14.93 -2.16
N ILE A 11 -5.60 14.30 -1.04
CA ILE A 11 -4.98 14.92 0.13
C ILE A 11 -3.49 14.62 0.16
N ALA A 12 -3.12 13.38 -0.04
CA ALA A 12 -1.74 12.93 0.05
C ALA A 12 -1.52 11.74 -0.87
N GLN A 13 -0.30 11.61 -1.37
CA GLN A 13 0.11 10.50 -2.22
C GLN A 13 1.38 9.87 -1.66
N ASN A 14 1.53 8.58 -1.84
CA ASN A 14 2.68 7.82 -1.38
C ASN A 14 3.62 7.56 -2.55
N LYS A 15 4.42 8.56 -2.90
CA LYS A 15 5.34 8.46 -4.02
C LYS A 15 6.39 7.39 -3.82
N LYS A 16 6.84 7.22 -2.57
CA LYS A 16 7.84 6.21 -2.25
C LYS A 16 7.32 4.80 -2.51
N ALA A 17 6.03 4.56 -2.26
CA ALA A 17 5.43 3.26 -2.52
C ALA A 17 5.49 2.91 -4.00
N TRP A 18 5.18 3.88 -4.87
CA TRP A 18 5.26 3.67 -6.32
C TRP A 18 6.68 3.41 -6.78
N HIS A 19 7.66 3.97 -6.08
CA HIS A 19 9.05 3.75 -6.38
C HIS A 19 9.53 2.36 -5.89
N ASP A 20 9.08 1.96 -4.70
CA ASP A 20 9.59 0.77 -4.03
C ASP A 20 8.82 -0.51 -4.36
N TYR A 21 7.61 -0.39 -4.89
CA TYR A 21 6.71 -1.53 -5.07
C TYR A 21 6.15 -1.61 -6.49
N PHE A 22 5.89 -2.83 -6.92
CA PHE A 22 5.01 -3.08 -8.05
C PHE A 22 3.59 -3.17 -7.51
N VAL A 23 2.70 -2.35 -8.02
CA VAL A 23 1.29 -2.33 -7.60
C VAL A 23 0.50 -3.21 -8.55
N ASP A 24 0.02 -4.35 -8.04
CA ASP A 24 -0.71 -5.31 -8.87
C ASP A 24 -2.20 -5.03 -8.93
N GLU A 25 -2.79 -4.66 -7.78
CA GLU A 25 -4.22 -4.35 -7.70
C GLU A 25 -4.42 -3.17 -6.77
N LYS A 26 -5.54 -2.47 -6.94
CA LYS A 26 -5.91 -1.33 -6.12
C LYS A 26 -7.28 -1.55 -5.50
N TYR A 27 -7.45 -1.05 -4.29
CA TYR A 27 -8.70 -1.15 -3.54
C TYR A 27 -9.00 0.19 -2.89
N GLU A 28 -10.27 0.44 -2.64
CA GLU A 28 -10.67 1.64 -1.90
C GLU A 28 -11.20 1.23 -0.54
N ALA A 29 -10.80 1.96 0.49
CA ALA A 29 -11.28 1.74 1.84
C ALA A 29 -11.62 3.06 2.51
N GLY A 30 -12.64 3.05 3.36
CA GLY A 30 -12.90 4.19 4.22
C GLY A 30 -11.87 4.23 5.34
N VAL A 31 -11.60 5.40 5.89
CA VAL A 31 -10.64 5.57 6.98
C VAL A 31 -11.36 6.13 8.19
N VAL A 32 -11.27 5.43 9.31
CA VAL A 32 -11.86 5.89 10.57
C VAL A 32 -10.90 6.83 11.27
N LEU A 33 -11.30 8.08 11.42
CA LEU A 33 -10.44 9.14 11.94
C LEU A 33 -11.13 9.88 13.08
N THR A 34 -10.30 10.43 13.97
CA THR A 34 -10.79 11.34 15.01
C THR A 34 -10.94 12.74 14.44
N GLY A 35 -11.62 13.63 15.20
CA GLY A 35 -11.83 14.99 14.74
C GLY A 35 -10.54 15.76 14.48
N THR A 36 -9.55 15.63 15.36
CA THR A 36 -8.27 16.32 15.18
C THR A 36 -7.48 15.75 14.02
N GLU A 37 -7.61 14.45 13.77
CA GLU A 37 -6.97 13.84 12.60
C GLU A 37 -7.55 14.41 11.31
N ILE A 38 -8.87 14.52 11.24
CA ILE A 38 -9.54 15.10 10.07
C ILE A 38 -9.10 16.54 9.84
N LYS A 39 -9.01 17.32 10.91
CA LYS A 39 -8.60 18.71 10.81
C LYS A 39 -7.17 18.84 10.28
N SER A 40 -6.26 18.01 10.77
CA SER A 40 -4.89 18.00 10.28
C SER A 40 -4.81 17.56 8.83
N ILE A 41 -5.58 16.56 8.47
CA ILE A 41 -5.64 16.08 7.09
C ILE A 41 -6.13 17.17 6.13
N ARG A 42 -7.12 17.95 6.56
CA ARG A 42 -7.61 19.07 5.75
C ARG A 42 -6.52 20.11 5.52
N GLN A 43 -5.57 20.22 6.42
CA GLN A 43 -4.43 21.11 6.27
C GLN A 43 -3.27 20.46 5.51
N GLY A 44 -3.47 19.22 5.04
CA GLY A 44 -2.43 18.50 4.31
C GLY A 44 -1.31 17.97 5.17
N LYS A 45 -1.50 17.95 6.48
CA LYS A 45 -0.46 17.53 7.43
C LYS A 45 -0.50 16.04 7.68
N VAL A 46 -0.30 15.27 6.63
CA VAL A 46 -0.34 13.81 6.68
C VAL A 46 0.78 13.27 5.78
N ASN A 47 1.41 12.19 6.21
CA ASN A 47 2.48 11.55 5.48
C ASN A 47 2.24 10.05 5.43
N LEU A 48 2.21 9.50 4.22
CA LEU A 48 1.99 8.08 3.97
C LEU A 48 3.29 7.29 3.84
N LYS A 49 4.42 7.96 3.88
CA LYS A 49 5.70 7.30 3.68
C LYS A 49 5.91 6.19 4.72
N ASP A 50 6.34 5.04 4.24
CA ASP A 50 6.62 3.85 5.06
C ASP A 50 5.41 3.29 5.79
N SER A 51 4.20 3.69 5.39
CA SER A 51 2.98 3.11 5.94
C SER A 51 2.65 1.80 5.22
N TYR A 52 1.88 0.97 5.88
CA TYR A 52 1.39 -0.28 5.31
C TYR A 52 0.09 -0.65 6.01
N CYS A 53 -0.57 -1.67 5.47
CA CYS A 53 -1.82 -2.17 6.06
C CYS A 53 -1.63 -3.57 6.57
N GLU A 54 -2.34 -3.89 7.65
CA GLU A 54 -2.33 -5.24 8.19
C GLU A 54 -3.73 -5.67 8.59
N VAL A 55 -3.97 -6.97 8.60
CA VAL A 55 -5.23 -7.55 9.04
C VAL A 55 -5.01 -8.19 10.40
N THR A 56 -5.77 -7.76 11.38
CA THR A 56 -5.69 -8.28 12.74
C THR A 56 -7.10 -8.55 13.22
N GLY A 57 -7.37 -9.77 13.64
CA GLY A 57 -8.70 -10.13 14.14
C GLY A 57 -9.82 -9.93 13.14
N GLY A 58 -9.54 -10.10 11.87
CA GLY A 58 -10.54 -9.91 10.83
C GLY A 58 -10.81 -8.47 10.46
N GLU A 59 -10.03 -7.54 11.02
CA GLU A 59 -10.15 -6.13 10.75
C GLU A 59 -8.91 -5.62 10.05
N LEU A 60 -9.09 -4.60 9.23
CA LEU A 60 -8.00 -4.01 8.45
C LEU A 60 -7.56 -2.70 9.07
N PHE A 61 -6.27 -2.54 9.25
CA PHE A 61 -5.68 -1.33 9.82
C PHE A 61 -4.57 -0.78 8.93
N ALA A 62 -4.50 0.55 8.87
CA ALA A 62 -3.36 1.24 8.28
C ALA A 62 -2.39 1.60 9.39
N VAL A 63 -1.15 1.18 9.25
CA VAL A 63 -0.09 1.36 10.25
C VAL A 63 0.97 2.28 9.67
N GLY A 64 1.42 3.23 10.48
CA GLY A 64 2.52 4.10 10.07
C GLY A 64 2.12 5.32 9.26
N ILE A 65 0.83 5.60 9.13
CA ILE A 65 0.40 6.88 8.55
C ILE A 65 0.58 7.95 9.60
N HIS A 66 1.44 8.91 9.33
CA HIS A 66 1.69 10.02 10.25
C HIS A 66 0.72 11.15 9.96
N ILE A 67 -0.08 11.50 10.96
CA ILE A 67 -0.97 12.66 10.92
C ILE A 67 -0.53 13.60 12.03
N SER A 68 -0.03 14.77 11.65
CA SER A 68 0.51 15.71 12.62
C SER A 68 -0.56 16.14 13.63
N PRO A 69 -0.18 16.42 14.89
CA PRO A 69 -1.14 16.96 15.82
C PRO A 69 -1.74 18.25 15.29
N TYR A 70 -3.02 18.43 15.57
CA TYR A 70 -3.71 19.67 15.19
C TYR A 70 -3.36 20.74 16.25
N GLU A 71 -2.73 21.81 15.82
CA GLU A 71 -2.21 22.81 16.74
C GLU A 71 -3.27 23.37 17.69
N GLN A 72 -4.49 23.52 17.21
CA GLN A 72 -5.59 24.04 18.02
C GLN A 72 -6.30 22.95 18.82
N GLY A 73 -5.81 21.70 18.78
CA GLY A 73 -6.48 20.59 19.45
C GLY A 73 -6.15 20.42 20.90
N ASN A 74 -5.16 21.13 21.39
CA ASN A 74 -4.75 21.08 22.79
C ASN A 74 -4.45 19.63 23.27
N ARG A 75 -4.82 19.32 24.51
CA ARG A 75 -4.59 18.00 25.10
C ARG A 75 -5.49 16.91 24.55
N TYR A 76 -6.51 17.28 23.79
CA TYR A 76 -7.41 16.31 23.18
C TYR A 76 -6.95 15.86 21.79
N ASN A 77 -5.69 16.13 21.50
CA ASN A 77 -5.12 15.76 20.23
C ASN A 77 -4.92 14.24 20.11
N HIS A 78 -4.75 13.78 18.88
CA HIS A 78 -4.54 12.38 18.59
C HIS A 78 -3.06 12.03 18.67
N GLU A 79 -2.78 10.74 18.79
CA GLU A 79 -1.42 10.21 18.63
C GLU A 79 -1.07 10.23 17.13
N PRO A 80 0.05 10.88 16.73
CA PRO A 80 0.37 11.01 15.29
C PRO A 80 0.45 9.71 14.52
N LEU A 81 0.91 8.63 15.14
CA LEU A 81 1.08 7.35 14.47
C LEU A 81 0.03 6.31 14.89
N ARG A 82 -1.09 6.76 15.42
CA ARG A 82 -2.18 5.86 15.79
C ARG A 82 -2.57 4.98 14.60
N ASP A 83 -2.75 3.68 14.84
CA ASP A 83 -3.25 2.78 13.81
C ASP A 83 -4.67 3.21 13.43
N LYS A 84 -4.93 3.31 12.14
CA LYS A 84 -6.23 3.75 11.63
C LYS A 84 -6.99 2.54 11.11
N LYS A 85 -8.21 2.36 11.62
CA LYS A 85 -9.06 1.30 11.12
C LYS A 85 -9.54 1.66 9.73
N LEU A 86 -9.49 0.71 8.83
CA LEU A 86 -9.97 0.88 7.46
C LEU A 86 -11.26 0.11 7.28
N LEU A 87 -12.18 0.71 6.54
CA LEU A 87 -13.49 0.13 6.31
C LEU A 87 -13.54 -0.45 4.91
N MET A 88 -13.73 -1.76 4.84
CA MET A 88 -13.79 -2.51 3.60
C MET A 88 -14.68 -3.70 3.84
N HIS A 89 -15.25 -4.25 2.79
CA HIS A 89 -16.07 -5.44 2.93
C HIS A 89 -15.25 -6.59 3.51
N ARG A 90 -15.85 -7.30 4.45
CA ARG A 90 -15.15 -8.40 5.14
C ARG A 90 -14.60 -9.42 4.15
N ARG A 91 -15.36 -9.70 3.10
CA ARG A 91 -14.93 -10.64 2.05
C ARG A 91 -13.61 -10.19 1.41
N GLU A 92 -13.51 -8.90 1.13
CA GLU A 92 -12.28 -8.35 0.55
C GLU A 92 -11.13 -8.39 1.54
N ILE A 93 -11.40 -8.09 2.81
CA ILE A 93 -10.37 -8.15 3.86
C ILE A 93 -9.81 -9.57 3.98
N MET A 94 -10.69 -10.56 3.97
CA MET A 94 -10.26 -11.95 4.08
C MET A 94 -9.45 -12.40 2.86
N LYS A 95 -9.87 -11.96 1.69
CA LYS A 95 -9.12 -12.22 0.46
C LYS A 95 -7.72 -11.62 0.53
N LEU A 96 -7.63 -10.38 0.98
CA LEU A 96 -6.36 -9.68 1.10
C LEU A 96 -5.46 -10.33 2.15
N GLN A 97 -6.04 -10.77 3.26
CA GLN A 97 -5.29 -11.47 4.29
C GLN A 97 -4.62 -12.71 3.72
N GLY A 98 -5.37 -13.48 2.95
CA GLY A 98 -4.84 -14.68 2.31
C GLY A 98 -3.69 -14.37 1.36
N LEU A 99 -3.85 -13.34 0.54
CA LEU A 99 -2.82 -12.95 -0.40
C LEU A 99 -1.55 -12.48 0.30
N ILE A 100 -1.70 -11.71 1.38
CA ILE A 100 -0.56 -11.22 2.15
C ILE A 100 0.18 -12.40 2.78
N GLN A 101 -0.54 -13.32 3.42
CA GLN A 101 0.07 -14.42 4.14
C GLN A 101 0.64 -15.50 3.22
N GLN A 102 -0.08 -15.83 2.17
CA GLN A 102 0.28 -16.96 1.32
C GLN A 102 1.19 -16.59 0.17
N LYS A 103 1.04 -15.38 -0.36
CA LYS A 103 1.76 -14.96 -1.56
C LYS A 103 2.80 -13.89 -1.30
N GLY A 104 2.93 -13.44 -0.06
CA GLY A 104 3.94 -12.46 0.28
C GLY A 104 3.68 -11.06 -0.24
N TYR A 105 2.42 -10.74 -0.56
CA TYR A 105 2.06 -9.38 -0.92
C TYR A 105 2.09 -8.46 0.28
N THR A 106 2.27 -7.18 0.02
CA THR A 106 2.15 -6.12 1.02
C THR A 106 1.02 -5.20 0.58
N LEU A 107 0.17 -4.83 1.50
CA LEU A 107 -0.90 -3.89 1.22
C LEU A 107 -0.46 -2.52 1.74
N VAL A 108 -0.43 -1.53 0.86
CA VAL A 108 0.17 -0.22 1.14
C VAL A 108 -0.81 0.89 0.78
N PRO A 109 -1.00 1.87 1.66
CA PRO A 109 -1.78 3.06 1.29
C PRO A 109 -1.04 3.84 0.20
N LEU A 110 -1.70 4.03 -0.92
CA LEU A 110 -1.12 4.77 -2.05
C LEU A 110 -1.51 6.22 -2.05
N SER A 111 -2.71 6.52 -1.61
CA SER A 111 -3.19 7.90 -1.51
C SER A 111 -4.32 8.01 -0.50
N LEU A 112 -4.51 9.22 0.00
CA LEU A 112 -5.69 9.59 0.77
C LEU A 112 -6.42 10.68 0.02
N TYR A 113 -7.73 10.64 0.05
CA TYR A 113 -8.55 11.64 -0.63
C TYR A 113 -9.89 11.82 0.06
N PHE A 114 -10.51 12.97 -0.19
CA PHE A 114 -11.88 13.19 0.24
C PHE A 114 -12.82 12.74 -0.87
N SER A 115 -13.85 12.02 -0.49
CA SER A 115 -14.88 11.59 -1.43
C SER A 115 -16.22 11.68 -0.71
N GLY A 116 -17.08 12.57 -1.15
CA GLY A 116 -18.41 12.73 -0.56
C GLY A 116 -18.38 13.08 0.92
N GLY A 117 -17.39 13.85 1.37
CA GLY A 117 -17.29 14.27 2.77
C GLY A 117 -16.57 13.28 3.67
N TYR A 118 -16.14 12.17 3.12
CA TYR A 118 -15.41 11.15 3.87
C TYR A 118 -13.96 11.05 3.41
N VAL A 119 -13.09 10.68 4.32
CA VAL A 119 -11.71 10.38 3.96
C VAL A 119 -11.63 8.92 3.54
N LYS A 120 -11.08 8.69 2.37
CA LYS A 120 -10.88 7.36 1.83
C LYS A 120 -9.42 7.16 1.46
N ALA A 121 -9.00 5.92 1.42
CA ALA A 121 -7.65 5.54 1.04
C ALA A 121 -7.69 4.65 -0.19
N GLU A 122 -6.80 4.92 -1.12
CA GLU A 122 -6.52 3.98 -2.19
C GLU A 122 -5.40 3.08 -1.70
N LEU A 123 -5.69 1.78 -1.65
CA LEU A 123 -4.75 0.79 -1.17
C LEU A 123 -4.20 0.01 -2.35
N GLY A 124 -2.91 -0.26 -2.33
CA GLY A 124 -2.27 -1.07 -3.35
C GLY A 124 -1.85 -2.42 -2.82
N LEU A 125 -2.21 -3.48 -3.53
CA LEU A 125 -1.69 -4.81 -3.27
C LEU A 125 -0.37 -4.90 -4.02
N CYS A 126 0.73 -4.91 -3.28
CA CYS A 126 2.05 -4.64 -3.81
C CYS A 126 3.04 -5.76 -3.60
N ARG A 127 4.01 -5.83 -4.50
CA ARG A 127 5.20 -6.67 -4.34
C ARG A 127 6.40 -5.74 -4.26
N GLY A 128 7.28 -5.98 -3.29
CA GLY A 128 8.45 -5.13 -3.11
C GLY A 128 9.41 -5.26 -4.27
N LYS A 129 9.77 -4.16 -4.90
CA LYS A 129 10.70 -4.18 -6.03
C LYS A 129 12.05 -4.73 -5.66
N LYS A 130 12.58 -4.31 -4.51
CA LYS A 130 13.90 -4.79 -4.10
C LYS A 130 13.90 -6.28 -3.86
N LEU A 131 12.92 -6.79 -3.12
CA LEU A 131 12.84 -8.20 -2.84
C LEU A 131 12.47 -8.97 -4.11
N TYR A 132 11.48 -8.46 -4.84
CA TYR A 132 11.05 -9.06 -6.09
C TYR A 132 12.15 -9.01 -7.13
N ASP A 133 12.78 -7.85 -7.31
CA ASP A 133 13.87 -7.69 -8.27
C ASP A 133 15.03 -8.59 -7.92
N LYS A 134 15.35 -8.73 -6.63
CA LYS A 134 16.41 -9.62 -6.20
C LYS A 134 16.06 -11.07 -6.53
N ARG A 135 14.85 -11.50 -6.20
CA ARG A 135 14.39 -12.85 -6.50
C ARG A 135 14.35 -13.09 -8.00
N GLU A 136 13.80 -12.14 -8.72
CA GLU A 136 13.69 -12.24 -10.17
C GLU A 136 15.07 -12.13 -10.82
N ALA A 137 15.91 -11.24 -10.34
CA ALA A 137 17.28 -11.12 -10.83
C ALA A 137 18.06 -12.39 -10.54
N ASP A 138 17.89 -12.98 -9.37
CA ASP A 138 18.53 -14.25 -9.02
C ASP A 138 17.99 -15.37 -9.91
N ALA A 139 16.68 -15.41 -10.11
CA ALA A 139 16.05 -16.38 -10.99
C ALA A 139 16.48 -16.17 -12.44
N GLU A 140 16.56 -14.91 -12.88
CA GLU A 140 17.04 -14.57 -14.20
C GLU A 140 18.50 -14.96 -14.36
N ARG A 141 19.33 -14.66 -13.38
CA ARG A 141 20.74 -15.05 -13.42
C ARG A 141 20.87 -16.56 -13.48
N GLN A 142 20.07 -17.28 -12.71
CA GLN A 142 20.07 -18.72 -12.72
C GLN A 142 19.58 -19.24 -14.05
N ALA A 143 18.48 -18.69 -14.55
CA ALA A 143 17.96 -19.05 -15.87
C ALA A 143 18.97 -18.73 -16.97
N ASN A 144 19.62 -17.59 -16.90
CA ASN A 144 20.62 -17.20 -17.88
C ASN A 144 21.86 -18.11 -17.78
N ARG A 145 22.27 -18.48 -16.58
CA ARG A 145 23.36 -19.44 -16.43
C ARG A 145 22.99 -20.78 -17.02
N ASP A 146 21.77 -21.22 -16.79
CA ASP A 146 21.29 -22.49 -17.36
C ASP A 146 21.20 -22.40 -18.88
N ILE A 147 20.71 -21.29 -19.40
CA ILE A 147 20.66 -21.05 -20.84
C ILE A 147 22.07 -21.03 -21.42
N ASP A 148 22.98 -20.31 -20.79
CA ASP A 148 24.37 -20.26 -21.23
C ASP A 148 25.01 -21.63 -21.20
N ARG A 149 24.72 -22.41 -20.15
CA ARG A 149 25.23 -23.76 -20.03
C ARG A 149 24.67 -24.62 -21.18
N HIS A 150 23.38 -24.53 -21.43
CA HIS A 150 22.77 -25.26 -22.55
C HIS A 150 23.31 -24.81 -23.89
N LEU A 151 23.51 -23.51 -24.07
CA LEU A 151 24.08 -23.00 -25.30
C LEU A 151 25.53 -23.45 -25.50
N LYS A 152 26.31 -23.46 -24.42
CA LYS A 152 27.67 -24.00 -24.48
C LYS A 152 27.68 -25.47 -24.78
N ASP A 153 26.81 -26.21 -24.12
CA ASP A 153 26.69 -27.64 -24.38
C ASP A 153 26.26 -27.89 -25.79
N ARG A 154 25.31 -27.10 -26.29
CA ARG A 154 24.87 -27.22 -27.69
C ARG A 154 25.98 -26.89 -28.68
N LYS A 155 26.78 -25.87 -28.37
CA LYS A 155 27.90 -25.53 -29.21
C LYS A 155 28.92 -26.66 -29.25
N TYR A 156 29.22 -27.22 -28.08
CA TYR A 156 30.17 -28.30 -27.99
C TYR A 156 29.62 -29.62 -28.51
N GLU A 157 28.29 -29.74 -28.47
CA GLU A 157 27.60 -30.95 -28.96
C GLU A 157 27.12 -30.78 -30.41
N GLY A 158 27.40 -29.62 -31.00
CA GLY A 158 26.93 -29.36 -32.37
C GLY A 158 25.49 -28.90 -32.44
N SER A 159 24.93 -28.42 -31.31
CA SER A 159 23.54 -27.94 -31.31
C SER A 159 23.41 -26.58 -30.55
#